data_1533ba0821f63b76feacea2f038af89e
#
_entry.id   1533ba0821f63b76feacea2f038af89e
#
_cell.length_a   1.000
_cell.length_b   1.000
_cell.length_c   1.000
_cell.angle_alpha   90.00
_cell.angle_beta   90.00
_cell.angle_gamma   90.00
#
_symmetry.space_group_name_H-M   'P 1'
#
loop_
_entity.id
_entity.type
_entity.pdbx_description
1 polymer ?
#
loop_
_entity_poly.entity_id
_entity_poly.type
_entity_poly.pdbx_seq_one_letter_code
_entity_poly.pdbx_strand_id
1 'polypeptide(L)'
;MKNILYIAATMLLASSCFHVNTNWTGGGKNAIKGEGPVITKSFDLKDFDRIVINGQADATFTQSDTYEVTLRAQENVFDYVDYRVEGTTLILELKDKRTVRSTDFDVTLKAPALKRLEINGAADFDIPAGLKSDDDLQIEVNGAGDLTFNAVRCNNLTIQANGAADVDLTDINVQKLKVDVNGAGDVIVEGNAADADLSVNGAGDIDATRLKVIGKVSKHAAGLAKIKL
;
A
#
# COMPACT_ATOMS: atom_id res chain seq x y z
N MET A 1 -53.25 26.38 -39.66
CA MET A 1 -52.07 27.21 -39.47
C MET A 1 -51.60 26.99 -38.03
N LYS A 2 -50.61 26.14 -37.87
CA LYS A 2 -50.03 25.80 -36.55
C LYS A 2 -48.66 26.45 -36.47
N ASN A 3 -48.52 27.44 -35.59
CA ASN A 3 -47.23 28.05 -35.29
C ASN A 3 -46.42 27.15 -34.36
N ILE A 4 -45.28 26.68 -34.87
CA ILE A 4 -44.28 25.96 -34.08
C ILE A 4 -43.29 26.98 -33.58
N LEU A 5 -43.25 27.21 -32.29
CA LEU A 5 -42.32 28.08 -31.60
C LEU A 5 -41.02 27.27 -31.31
N TYR A 6 -39.92 27.61 -31.99
CA TYR A 6 -38.62 27.06 -31.68
C TYR A 6 -38.02 27.84 -30.50
N ILE A 7 -37.85 27.18 -29.36
CA ILE A 7 -37.07 27.70 -28.22
C ILE A 7 -35.63 27.22 -28.43
N ALA A 8 -34.75 28.13 -28.85
CA ALA A 8 -33.32 27.91 -28.91
C ALA A 8 -32.77 28.03 -27.48
N ALA A 9 -32.41 26.93 -26.87
CA ALA A 9 -31.68 26.92 -25.61
C ALA A 9 -30.19 27.16 -25.89
N THR A 10 -29.73 28.38 -25.70
CA THR A 10 -28.31 28.73 -25.68
C THR A 10 -27.67 28.21 -24.38
N MET A 11 -26.95 27.08 -24.47
CA MET A 11 -26.04 26.66 -23.42
C MET A 11 -24.84 27.59 -23.35
N LEU A 12 -24.80 28.49 -22.41
CA LEU A 12 -23.59 29.16 -22.00
C LEU A 12 -22.64 28.14 -21.34
N LEU A 13 -21.62 27.74 -22.08
CA LEU A 13 -20.43 27.06 -21.50
C LEU A 13 -19.65 28.10 -20.71
N ALA A 14 -19.90 28.23 -19.44
CA ALA A 14 -19.00 28.93 -18.53
C ALA A 14 -17.75 28.06 -18.36
N SER A 15 -16.70 28.35 -19.12
CA SER A 15 -15.35 27.85 -18.88
C SER A 15 -14.84 28.48 -17.59
N SER A 16 -15.16 27.86 -16.45
CA SER A 16 -14.47 28.16 -15.21
C SER A 16 -13.05 27.59 -15.34
N CYS A 17 -12.08 28.44 -15.66
CA CYS A 17 -10.67 28.14 -15.42
C CYS A 17 -10.52 27.88 -13.92
N PHE A 18 -10.54 26.63 -13.52
CA PHE A 18 -10.12 26.23 -12.19
C PHE A 18 -8.61 26.45 -12.13
N HIS A 19 -8.21 27.59 -11.61
CA HIS A 19 -6.83 27.83 -11.22
C HIS A 19 -6.60 26.94 -9.99
N VAL A 20 -6.04 25.74 -10.21
CA VAL A 20 -5.53 24.92 -9.14
C VAL A 20 -4.32 25.65 -8.58
N ASN A 21 -4.54 26.40 -7.51
CA ASN A 21 -3.46 26.98 -6.73
C ASN A 21 -2.75 25.81 -6.03
N THR A 22 -1.63 25.36 -6.60
CA THR A 22 -0.81 24.25 -6.08
C THR A 22 -0.03 24.59 -4.82
N ASN A 23 -0.43 25.62 -4.08
CA ASN A 23 -0.02 25.78 -2.69
C ASN A 23 -0.84 24.84 -1.79
N TRP A 24 -0.61 23.55 -1.94
CA TRP A 24 -1.10 22.57 -0.99
C TRP A 24 -0.33 22.72 0.33
N THR A 25 -0.83 23.61 1.21
CA THR A 25 -0.31 23.77 2.57
C THR A 25 -0.91 22.74 3.53
N GLY A 26 -1.16 21.54 3.03
CA GLY A 26 -1.75 20.41 3.76
C GLY A 26 -0.74 19.64 4.64
N GLY A 27 0.12 20.33 5.35
CA GLY A 27 0.90 19.75 6.42
C GLY A 27 0.40 20.31 7.73
N GLY A 28 -0.15 19.45 8.58
CA GLY A 28 -0.49 19.83 9.94
C GLY A 28 0.69 20.50 10.65
N LYS A 29 0.46 21.18 11.76
CA LYS A 29 1.48 21.90 12.56
C LYS A 29 2.67 21.02 13.00
N ASN A 30 2.61 19.70 12.77
CA ASN A 30 3.60 18.68 13.16
C ASN A 30 4.43 18.12 12.00
N ALA A 31 4.37 18.70 10.79
CA ALA A 31 5.16 18.22 9.68
C ALA A 31 6.60 18.73 9.74
N ILE A 32 7.56 17.80 9.67
CA ILE A 32 8.99 18.10 9.59
C ILE A 32 9.28 18.50 8.15
N LYS A 33 9.83 19.71 7.96
CA LYS A 33 10.40 20.08 6.67
C LYS A 33 11.80 19.49 6.58
N GLY A 34 12.08 18.73 5.53
CA GLY A 34 13.41 18.22 5.28
C GLY A 34 14.39 19.36 5.01
N GLU A 35 15.49 19.40 5.74
CA GLU A 35 16.56 20.41 5.65
C GLU A 35 17.94 19.73 5.77
N GLY A 36 18.95 20.30 5.14
CA GLY A 36 20.28 19.73 5.09
C GLY A 36 20.49 18.73 3.95
N PRO A 37 21.65 18.10 3.88
CA PRO A 37 21.95 17.09 2.86
C PRO A 37 21.08 15.84 3.03
N VAL A 38 20.80 15.17 1.92
CA VAL A 38 20.21 13.82 1.96
C VAL A 38 21.31 12.84 2.31
N ILE A 39 21.11 12.08 3.36
CA ILE A 39 22.05 11.06 3.83
C ILE A 39 21.33 9.73 4.04
N THR A 40 22.10 8.64 4.07
CA THR A 40 21.60 7.32 4.41
C THR A 40 22.18 6.89 5.74
N LYS A 41 21.33 6.44 6.66
CA LYS A 41 21.75 5.81 7.92
C LYS A 41 21.23 4.39 8.01
N SER A 42 22.07 3.51 8.57
CA SER A 42 21.71 2.14 8.90
C SER A 42 21.36 2.03 10.39
N PHE A 43 20.39 1.19 10.68
CA PHE A 43 19.96 0.86 12.04
C PHE A 43 20.30 -0.60 12.32
N ASP A 44 20.98 -0.89 13.43
CA ASP A 44 21.32 -2.28 13.82
C ASP A 44 20.08 -2.95 14.47
N LEU A 45 19.09 -3.27 13.63
CA LEU A 45 17.81 -3.88 14.00
C LEU A 45 17.73 -5.25 13.34
N LYS A 46 17.47 -6.28 14.15
CA LYS A 46 17.52 -7.69 13.74
C LYS A 46 16.37 -8.49 14.35
N ASP A 47 16.28 -9.76 13.98
CA ASP A 47 15.38 -10.76 14.55
C ASP A 47 13.88 -10.41 14.40
N PHE A 48 13.53 -9.78 13.27
CA PHE A 48 12.14 -9.48 12.92
C PHE A 48 11.68 -10.30 11.71
N ASP A 49 10.42 -10.71 11.76
CA ASP A 49 9.68 -11.32 10.66
C ASP A 49 8.32 -10.64 10.42
N ARG A 50 8.09 -9.52 11.11
CA ARG A 50 6.91 -8.65 11.00
C ARG A 50 7.34 -7.21 10.90
N ILE A 51 6.59 -6.44 10.12
CA ILE A 51 6.85 -5.01 9.90
C ILE A 51 5.57 -4.24 10.16
N VAL A 52 5.68 -3.17 10.93
CA VAL A 52 4.62 -2.18 11.15
C VAL A 52 5.15 -0.82 10.75
N ILE A 53 4.47 -0.15 9.84
CA ILE A 53 4.76 1.22 9.40
C ILE A 53 3.67 2.13 9.95
N ASN A 54 4.04 3.03 10.86
CA ASN A 54 3.14 4.03 11.43
C ASN A 54 3.48 5.40 10.84
N GLY A 55 2.71 5.85 9.84
CA GLY A 55 2.89 7.14 9.20
C GLY A 55 3.14 7.02 7.70
N GLN A 56 4.23 7.60 7.21
CA GLN A 56 4.60 7.58 5.80
C GLN A 56 5.94 6.87 5.59
N ALA A 57 6.08 6.17 4.48
CA ALA A 57 7.34 5.59 4.02
C ALA A 57 7.24 5.16 2.55
N ASP A 58 8.35 5.25 1.83
CA ASP A 58 8.56 4.56 0.57
C ASP A 58 9.52 3.40 0.87
N ALA A 59 8.97 2.19 1.06
CA ALA A 59 9.72 1.06 1.60
C ALA A 59 9.92 -0.04 0.56
N THR A 60 11.14 -0.55 0.46
CA THR A 60 11.47 -1.72 -0.36
C THR A 60 11.96 -2.85 0.52
N PHE A 61 11.32 -4.01 0.42
CA PHE A 61 11.73 -5.22 1.13
C PHE A 61 12.39 -6.23 0.18
N THR A 62 13.48 -6.81 0.63
CA THR A 62 14.16 -7.92 -0.06
C THR A 62 14.38 -9.07 0.92
N GLN A 63 13.91 -10.26 0.59
CA GLN A 63 14.22 -11.46 1.38
C GLN A 63 15.71 -11.78 1.26
N SER A 64 16.38 -11.97 2.39
CA SER A 64 17.83 -12.19 2.47
C SER A 64 18.19 -12.89 3.77
N ASP A 65 19.25 -13.68 3.79
CA ASP A 65 19.76 -14.33 5.01
C ASP A 65 20.30 -13.33 6.04
N THR A 66 20.39 -12.06 5.68
CA THR A 66 20.88 -10.99 6.56
C THR A 66 19.81 -9.94 6.80
N TYR A 67 19.87 -9.30 7.97
CA TYR A 67 19.02 -8.14 8.29
C TYR A 67 19.67 -6.85 7.82
N GLU A 68 18.87 -5.97 7.26
CA GLU A 68 19.23 -4.59 6.92
C GLU A 68 18.02 -3.69 7.14
N VAL A 69 18.24 -2.58 7.83
CA VAL A 69 17.27 -1.49 7.96
C VAL A 69 18.01 -0.20 7.69
N THR A 70 17.72 0.45 6.58
CA THR A 70 18.32 1.75 6.23
C THR A 70 17.24 2.76 5.91
N LEU A 71 17.49 4.02 6.21
CA LEU A 71 16.67 5.16 5.83
C LEU A 71 17.53 6.16 5.09
N ARG A 72 17.08 6.60 3.92
CA ARG A 72 17.61 7.71 3.14
C ARG A 72 16.66 8.90 3.32
N ALA A 73 17.14 9.98 3.93
CA ALA A 73 16.35 11.17 4.18
C ALA A 73 17.25 12.40 4.39
N GLN A 74 16.66 13.61 4.46
CA GLN A 74 17.39 14.81 4.91
C GLN A 74 17.87 14.64 6.35
N GLU A 75 19.06 15.20 6.63
CA GLU A 75 19.77 14.99 7.88
C GLU A 75 18.93 15.32 9.13
N ASN A 76 18.19 16.42 9.11
CA ASN A 76 17.38 16.85 10.25
C ASN A 76 16.19 15.92 10.57
N VAL A 77 15.77 15.07 9.62
CA VAL A 77 14.67 14.12 9.83
C VAL A 77 15.07 13.04 10.83
N PHE A 78 16.36 12.66 10.87
CA PHE A 78 16.84 11.58 11.74
C PHE A 78 16.69 11.87 13.24
N ASP A 79 16.55 13.11 13.67
CA ASP A 79 16.28 13.45 15.07
C ASP A 79 14.89 12.96 15.53
N TYR A 80 14.01 12.71 14.59
CA TYR A 80 12.63 12.30 14.82
C TYR A 80 12.36 10.84 14.51
N VAL A 81 13.33 10.11 13.95
CA VAL A 81 13.17 8.67 13.67
C VAL A 81 13.09 7.88 14.96
N ASP A 82 12.10 7.00 15.04
CA ASP A 82 11.93 6.02 16.11
C ASP A 82 11.72 4.62 15.50
N TYR A 83 12.81 4.02 15.05
CA TYR A 83 12.83 2.69 14.49
C TYR A 83 13.33 1.71 15.55
N ARG A 84 12.54 0.67 15.81
CA ARG A 84 12.83 -0.31 16.88
C ARG A 84 12.25 -1.68 16.56
N VAL A 85 12.74 -2.71 17.24
CA VAL A 85 12.17 -4.06 17.20
C VAL A 85 11.56 -4.36 18.56
N GLU A 86 10.29 -4.77 18.57
CA GLU A 86 9.55 -5.23 19.72
C GLU A 86 9.12 -6.70 19.50
N GLY A 87 9.72 -7.62 20.25
CA GLY A 87 9.59 -9.06 19.98
C GLY A 87 10.18 -9.41 18.62
N THR A 88 9.36 -9.83 17.65
CA THR A 88 9.76 -10.07 16.27
C THR A 88 9.17 -9.04 15.29
N THR A 89 8.72 -7.90 15.81
CA THR A 89 8.09 -6.85 14.99
C THR A 89 9.03 -5.65 14.86
N LEU A 90 9.44 -5.33 13.64
CA LEU A 90 10.08 -4.06 13.31
C LEU A 90 9.01 -2.98 13.23
N ILE A 91 9.14 -1.94 14.03
CA ILE A 91 8.26 -0.77 14.05
C ILE A 91 9.01 0.41 13.44
N LEU A 92 8.44 0.96 12.37
CA LEU A 92 8.94 2.13 11.67
C LEU A 92 7.97 3.29 11.92
N GLU A 93 8.41 4.30 12.69
CA GLU A 93 7.60 5.47 12.97
C GLU A 93 8.46 6.70 13.23
N LEU A 94 7.81 7.85 13.25
CA LEU A 94 8.42 9.11 13.71
C LEU A 94 7.87 9.45 15.08
N LYS A 95 8.74 9.99 15.95
CA LYS A 95 8.38 10.52 17.28
C LYS A 95 7.21 11.48 17.17
N ASP A 96 6.35 11.49 18.16
CA ASP A 96 5.20 12.37 18.28
C ASP A 96 4.21 12.27 17.11
N LYS A 97 4.18 11.13 16.39
CA LYS A 97 3.35 10.91 15.21
C LYS A 97 3.50 12.03 14.16
N ARG A 98 4.72 12.47 13.96
CA ARG A 98 5.04 13.49 12.96
C ARG A 98 4.94 12.93 11.56
N THR A 99 4.81 13.80 10.58
CA THR A 99 4.96 13.52 9.15
C THR A 99 6.15 14.25 8.60
N VAL A 100 6.68 13.82 7.45
CA VAL A 100 7.78 14.49 6.77
C VAL A 100 7.27 15.14 5.48
N ARG A 101 7.68 16.38 5.23
CA ARG A 101 7.56 17.04 3.93
C ARG A 101 8.90 16.96 3.22
N SER A 102 9.12 15.85 2.57
CA SER A 102 10.32 15.58 1.80
C SER A 102 9.98 14.65 0.64
N THR A 103 10.75 14.75 -0.41
CA THR A 103 10.73 13.82 -1.54
C THR A 103 11.67 12.64 -1.32
N ASP A 104 12.49 12.71 -0.27
CA ASP A 104 13.47 11.69 0.06
C ASP A 104 13.14 11.12 1.45
N PHE A 105 12.45 9.99 1.50
CA PHE A 105 12.14 9.24 2.72
C PHE A 105 12.03 7.74 2.38
N ASP A 106 13.16 7.20 1.89
CA ASP A 106 13.23 5.85 1.34
C ASP A 106 13.75 4.87 2.39
N VAL A 107 13.01 3.81 2.64
CA VAL A 107 13.37 2.75 3.59
C VAL A 107 13.75 1.48 2.84
N THR A 108 14.95 0.97 3.08
CA THR A 108 15.36 -0.35 2.56
C THR A 108 15.40 -1.36 3.69
N LEU A 109 14.75 -2.50 3.46
CA LEU A 109 14.57 -3.55 4.44
C LEU A 109 15.06 -4.88 3.90
N LYS A 110 15.82 -5.64 4.70
CA LYS A 110 16.13 -7.04 4.43
C LYS A 110 15.90 -7.88 5.67
N ALA A 111 15.33 -9.05 5.48
CA ALA A 111 15.18 -10.07 6.52
C ALA A 111 15.01 -11.46 5.89
N PRO A 112 15.25 -12.55 6.64
CA PRO A 112 15.07 -13.91 6.16
C PRO A 112 13.62 -14.28 5.85
N ALA A 113 12.66 -13.65 6.53
CA ALA A 113 11.24 -13.91 6.36
C ALA A 113 10.42 -12.64 6.56
N LEU A 114 9.23 -12.62 5.95
CA LEU A 114 8.18 -11.66 6.23
C LEU A 114 6.86 -12.45 6.42
N LYS A 115 6.28 -12.39 7.62
CA LYS A 115 5.01 -13.06 7.97
C LYS A 115 3.85 -12.07 8.09
N ARG A 116 4.13 -10.82 8.44
CA ARG A 116 3.13 -9.77 8.57
C ARG A 116 3.70 -8.43 8.13
N LEU A 117 2.92 -7.73 7.33
CA LEU A 117 3.09 -6.31 7.04
C LEU A 117 1.83 -5.58 7.51
N GLU A 118 2.00 -4.53 8.28
CA GLU A 118 0.91 -3.63 8.69
C GLU A 118 1.31 -2.19 8.39
N ILE A 119 0.47 -1.49 7.66
CA ILE A 119 0.65 -0.08 7.30
C ILE A 119 -0.48 0.72 7.94
N ASN A 120 -0.14 1.65 8.82
CA ASN A 120 -1.05 2.58 9.47
C ASN A 120 -0.70 4.00 9.03
N GLY A 121 -1.18 4.42 7.87
CA GLY A 121 -0.86 5.75 7.33
C GLY A 121 -0.86 5.80 5.82
N ALA A 122 0.18 6.39 5.24
CA ALA A 122 0.37 6.54 3.80
C ALA A 122 1.77 6.05 3.42
N ALA A 123 1.88 4.82 2.92
CA ALA A 123 3.17 4.24 2.59
C ALA A 123 3.07 3.38 1.33
N ASP A 124 4.10 3.51 0.48
CA ASP A 124 4.33 2.61 -0.62
C ASP A 124 5.25 1.47 -0.17
N PHE A 125 4.96 0.24 -0.57
CA PHE A 125 5.72 -0.92 -0.15
C PHE A 125 5.93 -1.93 -1.28
N ASP A 126 7.19 -2.14 -1.62
CA ASP A 126 7.58 -3.00 -2.74
C ASP A 126 8.34 -4.26 -2.30
N ILE A 127 8.00 -5.40 -2.91
CA ILE A 127 8.78 -6.64 -2.86
C ILE A 127 9.18 -7.03 -4.30
N PRO A 128 10.20 -6.40 -4.89
CA PRO A 128 10.52 -6.58 -6.31
C PRO A 128 11.18 -7.93 -6.63
N ALA A 129 11.92 -8.50 -5.69
CA ALA A 129 12.69 -9.73 -5.89
C ALA A 129 11.93 -11.02 -5.54
N GLY A 130 10.68 -10.89 -5.11
CA GLY A 130 9.87 -12.00 -4.65
C GLY A 130 10.02 -12.33 -3.17
N LEU A 131 9.10 -13.18 -2.70
CA LEU A 131 9.06 -13.69 -1.33
C LEU A 131 8.71 -15.17 -1.36
N LYS A 132 9.53 -16.00 -0.71
CA LYS A 132 9.26 -17.42 -0.55
C LYS A 132 9.24 -17.78 0.93
N SER A 133 8.15 -18.37 1.39
CA SER A 133 7.96 -18.83 2.77
C SER A 133 7.11 -20.09 2.80
N ASP A 134 7.36 -20.95 3.75
CA ASP A 134 6.46 -22.05 4.09
C ASP A 134 5.40 -21.63 5.13
N ASP A 135 5.50 -20.42 5.64
CA ASP A 135 4.55 -19.80 6.56
C ASP A 135 3.45 -19.02 5.80
N ASP A 136 2.48 -18.50 6.56
CA ASP A 136 1.47 -17.59 6.07
C ASP A 136 2.02 -16.15 5.96
N LEU A 137 1.51 -15.40 4.98
CA LEU A 137 1.75 -13.95 4.85
C LEU A 137 0.46 -13.19 5.07
N GLN A 138 0.47 -12.25 6.00
CA GLN A 138 -0.63 -11.34 6.27
C GLN A 138 -0.22 -9.90 5.97
N ILE A 139 -1.04 -9.22 5.16
CA ILE A 139 -0.86 -7.83 4.78
C ILE A 139 -2.11 -7.06 5.22
N GLU A 140 -1.92 -5.99 5.97
CA GLU A 140 -2.99 -5.12 6.45
C GLU A 140 -2.62 -3.67 6.18
N VAL A 141 -3.48 -2.98 5.44
CA VAL A 141 -3.30 -1.56 5.13
C VAL A 141 -4.47 -0.77 5.71
N ASN A 142 -4.17 0.12 6.64
CA ASN A 142 -5.11 1.04 7.27
C ASN A 142 -4.74 2.46 6.85
N GLY A 143 -5.12 2.85 5.61
CA GLY A 143 -4.75 4.15 5.10
C GLY A 143 -4.75 4.24 3.58
N ALA A 144 -3.64 4.72 3.02
CA ALA A 144 -3.43 4.88 1.59
C ALA A 144 -2.02 4.43 1.20
N GLY A 145 -1.80 4.10 -0.06
CA GLY A 145 -0.49 3.74 -0.60
C GLY A 145 -0.58 2.64 -1.63
N ASP A 146 0.51 2.47 -2.34
CA ASP A 146 0.65 1.49 -3.41
C ASP A 146 1.55 0.33 -2.94
N LEU A 147 1.06 -0.91 -3.06
CA LEU A 147 1.80 -2.10 -2.70
C LEU A 147 2.06 -2.97 -3.93
N THR A 148 3.33 -3.25 -4.22
CA THR A 148 3.73 -4.09 -5.36
C THR A 148 4.48 -5.33 -4.87
N PHE A 149 3.90 -6.50 -5.08
CA PHE A 149 4.52 -7.77 -4.69
C PHE A 149 4.69 -8.69 -5.89
N ASN A 150 5.93 -8.97 -6.21
CA ASN A 150 6.28 -9.90 -7.27
C ASN A 150 6.61 -11.29 -6.69
N ALA A 151 6.24 -12.34 -7.43
CA ALA A 151 6.64 -13.72 -7.16
C ALA A 151 6.47 -14.19 -5.69
N VAL A 152 5.27 -14.00 -5.12
CA VAL A 152 4.97 -14.44 -3.75
C VAL A 152 4.64 -15.93 -3.73
N ARG A 153 5.37 -16.66 -2.92
CA ARG A 153 5.19 -18.10 -2.66
C ARG A 153 5.03 -18.30 -1.16
N CYS A 154 3.83 -18.61 -0.69
CA CYS A 154 3.57 -18.89 0.72
C CYS A 154 2.41 -19.88 0.87
N ASN A 155 2.14 -20.30 2.11
CA ASN A 155 1.05 -21.21 2.37
C ASN A 155 -0.30 -20.47 2.20
N ASN A 156 -0.62 -19.53 3.07
CA ASN A 156 -1.81 -18.69 2.93
C ASN A 156 -1.40 -17.22 2.78
N LEU A 157 -2.04 -16.51 1.83
CA LEU A 157 -1.89 -15.08 1.64
C LEU A 157 -3.20 -14.39 2.02
N THR A 158 -3.15 -13.52 3.01
CA THR A 158 -4.28 -12.70 3.44
C THR A 158 -3.96 -11.24 3.26
N ILE A 159 -4.84 -10.51 2.56
CA ILE A 159 -4.75 -9.07 2.32
C ILE A 159 -6.01 -8.41 2.84
N GLN A 160 -5.82 -7.39 3.66
CA GLN A 160 -6.88 -6.53 4.18
C GLN A 160 -6.52 -5.08 3.86
N ALA A 161 -7.26 -4.47 2.93
CA ALA A 161 -7.09 -3.07 2.53
C ALA A 161 -8.27 -2.26 3.08
N ASN A 162 -7.99 -1.47 4.13
CA ASN A 162 -8.97 -0.60 4.78
C ASN A 162 -8.62 0.86 4.46
N GLY A 163 -9.17 1.39 3.36
CA GLY A 163 -8.87 2.76 2.94
C GLY A 163 -8.84 2.94 1.43
N ALA A 164 -7.78 3.54 0.91
CA ALA A 164 -7.56 3.81 -0.50
C ALA A 164 -6.17 3.30 -0.92
N ALA A 165 -5.92 2.01 -0.69
CA ALA A 165 -4.66 1.37 -1.03
C ALA A 165 -4.82 0.50 -2.28
N ASP A 166 -3.93 0.70 -3.24
CA ASP A 166 -3.85 -0.14 -4.43
C ASP A 166 -2.82 -1.26 -4.20
N VAL A 167 -3.18 -2.49 -4.58
CA VAL A 167 -2.32 -3.66 -4.35
C VAL A 167 -2.15 -4.48 -5.62
N ASP A 168 -0.92 -4.55 -6.11
CA ASP A 168 -0.53 -5.34 -7.27
C ASP A 168 0.22 -6.61 -6.84
N LEU A 169 -0.40 -7.76 -7.09
CA LEU A 169 0.17 -9.08 -6.83
C LEU A 169 0.45 -9.80 -8.15
N THR A 170 1.70 -9.89 -8.54
CA THR A 170 2.10 -10.60 -9.74
C THR A 170 2.78 -11.92 -9.42
N ASP A 171 2.45 -12.97 -10.20
CA ASP A 171 3.05 -14.31 -10.08
C ASP A 171 2.97 -14.91 -8.66
N ILE A 172 1.76 -14.88 -8.05
CA ILE A 172 1.57 -15.56 -6.75
C ILE A 172 1.43 -17.09 -6.96
N ASN A 173 1.82 -17.85 -5.94
CA ASN A 173 1.53 -19.29 -5.86
C ASN A 173 1.26 -19.67 -4.40
N VAL A 174 -0.01 -19.84 -4.05
CA VAL A 174 -0.47 -19.99 -2.68
C VAL A 174 -1.51 -21.12 -2.55
N GLN A 175 -1.65 -21.70 -1.37
CA GLN A 175 -2.73 -22.66 -1.11
C GLN A 175 -4.06 -21.91 -0.94
N LYS A 176 -4.08 -20.83 -0.19
CA LYS A 176 -5.29 -20.03 -0.01
C LYS A 176 -4.97 -18.55 -0.18
N LEU A 177 -5.75 -17.92 -1.05
CA LEU A 177 -5.78 -16.47 -1.18
C LEU A 177 -7.03 -15.92 -0.48
N LYS A 178 -6.85 -14.94 0.39
CA LYS A 178 -7.95 -14.14 0.93
C LYS A 178 -7.69 -12.67 0.70
N VAL A 179 -8.63 -11.96 0.08
CA VAL A 179 -8.57 -10.52 -0.18
C VAL A 179 -9.84 -9.87 0.34
N ASP A 180 -9.68 -8.96 1.29
CA ASP A 180 -10.76 -8.13 1.82
C ASP A 180 -10.45 -6.65 1.58
N VAL A 181 -11.21 -5.99 0.71
CA VAL A 181 -11.10 -4.55 0.45
C VAL A 181 -12.29 -3.84 1.10
N ASN A 182 -12.00 -2.93 2.02
CA ASN A 182 -13.00 -2.08 2.69
C ASN A 182 -12.65 -0.62 2.42
N GLY A 183 -13.11 -0.09 1.29
CA GLY A 183 -12.77 1.28 0.90
C GLY A 183 -12.87 1.54 -0.59
N ALA A 184 -11.87 2.24 -1.13
CA ALA A 184 -11.81 2.67 -2.53
C ALA A 184 -10.51 2.26 -3.25
N GLY A 185 -9.76 1.30 -2.68
CA GLY A 185 -8.54 0.78 -3.29
C GLY A 185 -8.82 -0.35 -4.27
N ASP A 186 -7.96 -0.51 -5.25
CA ASP A 186 -8.03 -1.57 -6.24
C ASP A 186 -7.00 -2.67 -5.95
N VAL A 187 -7.36 -3.92 -6.22
CA VAL A 187 -6.45 -5.06 -6.07
C VAL A 187 -6.35 -5.84 -7.37
N ILE A 188 -5.15 -5.97 -7.90
CA ILE A 188 -4.84 -6.82 -9.05
C ILE A 188 -4.14 -8.09 -8.56
N VAL A 189 -4.63 -9.25 -9.00
CA VAL A 189 -4.03 -10.53 -8.60
C VAL A 189 -3.78 -11.41 -9.81
N GLU A 190 -2.51 -11.84 -9.96
CA GLU A 190 -2.07 -12.73 -11.02
C GLU A 190 -1.30 -13.94 -10.47
N GLY A 191 -1.52 -15.12 -11.06
CA GLY A 191 -0.78 -16.33 -10.68
C GLY A 191 -1.69 -17.50 -10.36
N ASN A 192 -1.39 -18.25 -9.29
CA ASN A 192 -2.09 -19.49 -8.95
C ASN A 192 -2.49 -19.49 -7.47
N ALA A 193 -3.71 -19.97 -7.19
CA ALA A 193 -4.18 -20.30 -5.85
C ALA A 193 -4.92 -21.65 -5.87
N ALA A 194 -4.84 -22.43 -4.80
CA ALA A 194 -5.70 -23.60 -4.70
C ALA A 194 -7.13 -23.14 -4.41
N ASP A 195 -7.33 -22.30 -3.41
CA ASP A 195 -8.63 -21.69 -3.09
C ASP A 195 -8.52 -20.15 -3.04
N ALA A 196 -9.60 -19.44 -3.38
CA ALA A 196 -9.68 -17.99 -3.33
C ALA A 196 -10.97 -17.50 -2.64
N ASP A 197 -10.83 -16.51 -1.74
CA ASP A 197 -11.92 -15.81 -1.09
C ASP A 197 -11.72 -14.30 -1.27
N LEU A 198 -12.57 -13.69 -2.12
CA LEU A 198 -12.42 -12.32 -2.58
C LEU A 198 -13.62 -11.50 -2.12
N SER A 199 -13.39 -10.46 -1.35
CA SER A 199 -14.44 -9.59 -0.79
C SER A 199 -14.10 -8.14 -1.04
N VAL A 200 -15.07 -7.36 -1.53
CA VAL A 200 -14.98 -5.90 -1.66
C VAL A 200 -16.22 -5.28 -1.09
N ASN A 201 -16.02 -4.33 -0.20
CA ASN A 201 -17.08 -3.51 0.38
C ASN A 201 -16.72 -2.02 0.24
N GLY A 202 -17.28 -1.35 -0.76
CA GLY A 202 -16.98 0.05 -1.02
C GLY A 202 -17.09 0.43 -2.50
N ALA A 203 -16.06 1.11 -3.01
CA ALA A 203 -15.99 1.58 -4.40
C ALA A 203 -14.75 1.08 -5.17
N GLY A 204 -13.94 0.21 -4.54
CA GLY A 204 -12.77 -0.41 -5.19
C GLY A 204 -13.14 -1.64 -6.00
N ASP A 205 -12.20 -2.12 -6.81
CA ASP A 205 -12.36 -3.31 -7.64
C ASP A 205 -11.30 -4.38 -7.28
N ILE A 206 -11.62 -5.67 -7.48
CA ILE A 206 -10.63 -6.75 -7.51
C ILE A 206 -10.58 -7.31 -8.95
N ASP A 207 -9.42 -7.20 -9.58
CA ASP A 207 -9.14 -7.84 -10.88
C ASP A 207 -8.29 -9.10 -10.67
N ALA A 208 -8.94 -10.27 -10.72
CA ALA A 208 -8.32 -11.57 -10.64
C ALA A 208 -8.47 -12.35 -11.97
N THR A 209 -8.63 -11.64 -13.09
CA THR A 209 -8.80 -12.28 -14.43
C THR A 209 -7.59 -13.10 -14.86
N ARG A 210 -6.41 -12.85 -14.26
CA ARG A 210 -5.18 -13.60 -14.51
C ARG A 210 -4.79 -14.52 -13.34
N LEU A 211 -5.71 -14.74 -12.40
CA LEU A 211 -5.57 -15.71 -11.32
C LEU A 211 -6.16 -17.05 -11.72
N LYS A 212 -5.37 -18.10 -11.68
CA LYS A 212 -5.84 -19.47 -11.86
C LYS A 212 -6.16 -20.09 -10.50
N VAL A 213 -7.43 -20.42 -10.27
CA VAL A 213 -7.88 -21.13 -9.08
C VAL A 213 -8.33 -22.53 -9.47
N ILE A 214 -7.84 -23.57 -8.78
CA ILE A 214 -8.16 -24.98 -9.08
C ILE A 214 -9.26 -25.55 -8.18
N GLY A 215 -9.50 -24.97 -7.02
CA GLY A 215 -10.49 -25.40 -6.05
C GLY A 215 -11.64 -24.41 -5.90
N LYS A 216 -11.89 -24.00 -4.68
CA LYS A 216 -13.04 -23.16 -4.31
C LYS A 216 -12.79 -21.67 -4.61
N VAL A 217 -13.79 -21.00 -5.18
CA VAL A 217 -13.83 -19.54 -5.29
C VAL A 217 -15.06 -19.00 -4.57
N SER A 218 -14.84 -18.09 -3.64
CA SER A 218 -15.89 -17.30 -3.01
C SER A 218 -15.72 -15.83 -3.44
N LYS A 219 -16.84 -15.16 -3.78
CA LYS A 219 -16.85 -13.74 -4.14
C LYS A 219 -17.97 -13.01 -3.42
N HIS A 220 -17.63 -11.89 -2.82
CA HIS A 220 -18.61 -10.99 -2.21
C HIS A 220 -18.30 -9.55 -2.60
N ALA A 221 -19.22 -8.87 -3.27
CA ALA A 221 -19.09 -7.47 -3.64
C ALA A 221 -20.29 -6.69 -3.13
N ALA A 222 -20.02 -5.59 -2.43
CA ALA A 222 -21.05 -4.68 -1.93
C ALA A 222 -20.65 -3.22 -2.21
N GLY A 223 -21.63 -2.37 -2.51
CA GLY A 223 -21.42 -0.98 -2.90
C GLY A 223 -21.32 -0.81 -4.42
N LEU A 224 -20.36 -0.05 -4.91
CA LEU A 224 -20.09 0.16 -6.35
C LEU A 224 -18.99 -0.76 -6.89
N ALA A 225 -18.54 -1.70 -6.07
CA ALA A 225 -17.41 -2.57 -6.28
C ALA A 225 -17.67 -3.67 -7.31
N LYS A 226 -16.59 -4.17 -7.94
CA LYS A 226 -16.60 -5.28 -8.87
C LYS A 226 -15.49 -6.27 -8.56
N ILE A 227 -15.79 -7.56 -8.76
CA ILE A 227 -14.79 -8.63 -8.72
C ILE A 227 -14.80 -9.34 -10.07
N LYS A 228 -13.70 -9.22 -10.80
CA LYS A 228 -13.45 -9.88 -12.08
C LYS A 228 -12.60 -11.13 -11.85
N LEU A 229 -12.97 -12.23 -12.51
CA LEU A 229 -12.26 -13.53 -12.51
C LEU A 229 -12.25 -14.11 -13.91
#